data_23ca2cdebcf5e18ecc8c64e9f53e31c5
#
_entry.id   23ca2cdebcf5e18ecc8c64e9f53e31c5
#
_cell.length_a   1.000
_cell.length_b   1.000
_cell.length_c   1.000
_cell.angle_alpha   90.00
_cell.angle_beta   90.00
_cell.angle_gamma   90.00
#
_symmetry.space_group_name_H-M   'P 1'
#
loop_
_entity.id
_entity.type
_entity.pdbx_description
1 polymer ?
#
loop_
_entity_poly.entity_id
_entity_poly.type
_entity_poly.pdbx_seq_one_letter_code
_entity_poly.pdbx_strand_id
1 'polypeptide(L)'
;MSTASTDIQTAWQRLSDEVEKWQIAGREVALWWRDDDVIEPTPELARLTGISQRYDIPLSLAVIPANMSETLAHNTDLFAADTCLLVHGLDHRNRALADEKKAEFTSQRPLADMTADLVRALALLNNAFPDRALPVLVP
;
A
#
# COMPACT_ATOMS: atom_id res chain seq x y z
N MET A 1 4.57 -7.34 35.16
CA MET A 1 3.73 -6.86 34.03
C MET A 1 4.44 -5.69 33.41
N SER A 2 4.72 -5.75 32.10
CA SER A 2 5.63 -4.80 31.41
C SER A 2 4.97 -3.43 31.21
N THR A 3 5.70 -2.35 31.46
CA THR A 3 5.31 -0.95 31.21
C THR A 3 4.81 -0.73 29.77
N ALA A 4 5.41 -1.40 28.80
CA ALA A 4 4.99 -1.33 27.40
C ALA A 4 3.54 -1.79 27.13
N SER A 5 3.02 -2.77 27.85
CA SER A 5 1.63 -3.24 27.70
C SER A 5 0.63 -2.21 28.20
N THR A 6 0.98 -1.49 29.28
CA THR A 6 0.13 -0.43 29.85
C THR A 6 0.07 0.79 28.93
N ASP A 7 1.20 1.14 28.28
CA ASP A 7 1.27 2.26 27.36
C ASP A 7 0.44 2.01 26.08
N ILE A 8 0.46 0.79 25.56
CA ILE A 8 -0.36 0.40 24.39
C ILE A 8 -1.85 0.45 24.73
N GLN A 9 -2.27 -0.10 25.88
CA GLN A 9 -3.68 -0.03 26.30
C GLN A 9 -4.15 1.41 26.48
N THR A 10 -3.32 2.26 27.06
CA THR A 10 -3.63 3.69 27.22
C THR A 10 -3.76 4.40 25.87
N ALA A 11 -2.91 4.07 24.88
CA ALA A 11 -2.99 4.65 23.54
C ALA A 11 -4.29 4.23 22.82
N TRP A 12 -4.68 2.97 22.90
CA TRP A 12 -5.95 2.49 22.34
C TRP A 12 -7.15 3.13 23.01
N GLN A 13 -7.13 3.29 24.35
CA GLN A 13 -8.21 3.97 25.06
C GLN A 13 -8.38 5.42 24.59
N ARG A 14 -7.28 6.17 24.45
CA ARG A 14 -7.31 7.55 23.95
C ARG A 14 -7.88 7.65 22.53
N LEU A 15 -7.52 6.70 21.65
CA LEU A 15 -8.09 6.65 20.30
C LEU A 15 -9.59 6.38 20.34
N SER A 16 -10.04 5.42 21.16
CA SER A 16 -11.45 5.09 21.32
C SER A 16 -12.25 6.28 21.84
N ASP A 17 -11.72 6.97 22.87
CA ASP A 17 -12.35 8.16 23.45
C ASP A 17 -12.48 9.29 22.42
N GLU A 18 -11.49 9.44 21.53
CA GLU A 18 -11.54 10.46 20.48
C GLU A 18 -12.54 10.10 19.37
N VAL A 19 -12.59 8.85 18.94
CA VAL A 19 -13.59 8.37 17.96
C VAL A 19 -15.00 8.53 18.53
N GLU A 20 -15.24 8.25 19.81
CA GLU A 20 -16.53 8.45 20.46
C GLU A 20 -16.96 9.92 20.43
N LYS A 21 -16.05 10.87 20.71
CA LYS A 21 -16.34 12.31 20.60
C LYS A 21 -16.75 12.70 19.18
N TRP A 22 -16.11 12.14 18.17
CA TRP A 22 -16.46 12.39 16.78
C TRP A 22 -17.84 11.85 16.44
N GLN A 23 -18.16 10.64 16.91
CA GLN A 23 -19.47 10.03 16.73
C GLN A 23 -20.57 10.87 17.40
N ILE A 24 -20.37 11.33 18.65
CA ILE A 24 -21.29 12.22 19.37
C ILE A 24 -21.51 13.54 18.61
N ALA A 25 -20.44 14.07 18.00
CA ALA A 25 -20.49 15.30 17.18
C ALA A 25 -21.09 15.09 15.78
N GLY A 26 -21.55 13.88 15.42
CA GLY A 26 -22.05 13.54 14.10
C GLY A 26 -20.97 13.62 12.99
N ARG A 27 -19.71 13.43 13.34
CA ARG A 27 -18.58 13.43 12.39
C ARG A 27 -18.23 12.01 12.01
N GLU A 28 -17.93 11.81 10.73
CA GLU A 28 -17.38 10.56 10.19
C GLU A 28 -15.89 10.73 9.93
N VAL A 29 -15.11 9.67 10.19
CA VAL A 29 -13.71 9.59 9.81
C VAL A 29 -13.55 8.57 8.70
N ALA A 30 -12.97 8.98 7.58
CA ALA A 30 -12.53 8.08 6.55
C ALA A 30 -11.06 7.73 6.75
N LEU A 31 -10.75 6.45 6.87
CA LEU A 31 -9.39 5.96 6.98
C LEU A 31 -9.03 5.21 5.71
N TRP A 32 -7.82 5.43 5.24
CA TRP A 32 -7.24 4.68 4.12
C TRP A 32 -6.19 3.72 4.65
N TRP A 33 -6.44 2.43 4.46
CA TRP A 33 -5.49 1.40 4.83
C TRP A 33 -4.68 0.96 3.63
N ARG A 34 -3.37 1.16 3.70
CA ARG A 34 -2.43 0.84 2.64
C ARG A 34 -1.19 0.16 3.19
N ASP A 35 -0.65 -0.78 2.42
CA ASP A 35 0.66 -1.39 2.62
C ASP A 35 1.51 -1.19 1.36
N ASP A 36 2.80 -0.91 1.52
CA ASP A 36 3.71 -0.55 0.43
C ASP A 36 4.74 -1.67 0.19
N ASP A 37 5.55 -1.55 -0.88
CA ASP A 37 6.64 -2.47 -1.23
C ASP A 37 6.23 -3.92 -1.54
N VAL A 38 5.01 -4.13 -1.96
CA VAL A 38 4.51 -5.49 -2.23
C VAL A 38 5.15 -6.05 -3.52
N ILE A 39 5.89 -7.16 -3.37
CA ILE A 39 6.54 -7.86 -4.50
C ILE A 39 6.32 -9.37 -4.49
N GLU A 40 5.98 -9.97 -3.34
CA GLU A 40 5.81 -11.42 -3.19
C GLU A 40 4.77 -11.76 -2.11
N PRO A 41 4.19 -12.98 -2.11
CA PRO A 41 3.23 -13.41 -1.11
C PRO A 41 3.96 -13.86 0.18
N THR A 42 4.23 -12.90 1.08
CA THR A 42 4.82 -13.18 2.38
C THR A 42 3.79 -13.64 3.42
N PRO A 43 4.20 -14.30 4.51
CA PRO A 43 3.30 -14.60 5.63
C PRO A 43 2.67 -13.35 6.24
N GLU A 44 3.40 -12.23 6.27
CA GLU A 44 2.93 -10.94 6.76
C GLU A 44 1.83 -10.38 5.86
N LEU A 45 2.01 -10.43 4.53
CA LEU A 45 0.99 -10.05 3.57
C LEU A 45 -0.26 -10.94 3.69
N ALA A 46 -0.09 -12.24 3.83
CA ALA A 46 -1.21 -13.17 4.05
C ALA A 46 -1.97 -12.86 5.35
N ARG A 47 -1.25 -12.48 6.42
CA ARG A 47 -1.87 -12.04 7.67
C ARG A 47 -2.65 -10.73 7.49
N LEU A 48 -2.07 -9.77 6.76
CA LEU A 48 -2.67 -8.47 6.51
C LEU A 48 -3.98 -8.62 5.71
N THR A 49 -3.95 -9.39 4.62
CA THR A 49 -5.14 -9.68 3.81
C THR A 49 -6.19 -10.47 4.59
N GLY A 50 -5.77 -11.39 5.46
CA GLY A 50 -6.67 -12.11 6.35
C GLY A 50 -7.37 -11.21 7.39
N ILE A 51 -6.71 -10.15 7.86
CA ILE A 51 -7.32 -9.14 8.73
C ILE A 51 -8.33 -8.32 7.92
N SER A 52 -7.97 -7.86 6.72
CA SER A 52 -8.86 -7.14 5.81
C SER A 52 -10.15 -7.94 5.58
N GLN A 53 -10.05 -9.20 5.19
CA GLN A 53 -11.18 -10.10 4.97
C GLN A 53 -12.02 -10.31 6.24
N ARG A 54 -11.36 -10.55 7.38
CA ARG A 54 -12.05 -10.84 8.65
C ARG A 54 -12.92 -9.67 9.14
N TYR A 55 -12.47 -8.46 8.92
CA TYR A 55 -13.12 -7.26 9.45
C TYR A 55 -13.84 -6.45 8.37
N ASP A 56 -13.86 -6.95 7.13
CA ASP A 56 -14.47 -6.28 5.97
C ASP A 56 -13.93 -4.84 5.80
N ILE A 57 -12.61 -4.70 5.87
CA ILE A 57 -11.92 -3.41 5.74
C ILE A 57 -11.20 -3.38 4.40
N PRO A 58 -11.55 -2.47 3.46
CA PRO A 58 -10.86 -2.32 2.18
C PRO A 58 -9.37 -2.07 2.35
N LEU A 59 -8.55 -2.81 1.58
CA LEU A 59 -7.10 -2.74 1.62
C LEU A 59 -6.56 -2.27 0.27
N SER A 60 -5.62 -1.32 0.30
CA SER A 60 -4.84 -0.90 -0.86
C SER A 60 -3.42 -1.41 -0.73
N LEU A 61 -2.89 -2.06 -1.76
CA LEU A 61 -1.53 -2.58 -1.79
C LEU A 61 -0.74 -1.87 -2.89
N ALA A 62 0.32 -1.17 -2.50
CA ALA A 62 1.22 -0.53 -3.44
C ALA A 62 2.31 -1.53 -3.87
N VAL A 63 2.22 -1.96 -5.12
CA VAL A 63 3.06 -3.00 -5.72
C VAL A 63 4.20 -2.37 -6.50
N ILE A 64 5.41 -2.96 -6.43
CA ILE A 64 6.54 -2.61 -7.28
C ILE A 64 6.53 -3.53 -8.53
N PRO A 65 5.96 -3.11 -9.67
CA PRO A 65 5.58 -4.04 -10.72
C PRO A 65 6.74 -4.74 -11.41
N ALA A 66 7.90 -4.08 -11.55
CA ALA A 66 9.06 -4.71 -12.18
C ALA A 66 9.75 -5.76 -11.29
N ASN A 67 9.46 -5.74 -9.98
CA ASN A 67 10.05 -6.67 -9.00
C ASN A 67 9.03 -7.72 -8.53
N MET A 68 7.81 -7.66 -9.03
CA MET A 68 6.74 -8.58 -8.67
C MET A 68 7.10 -10.02 -9.04
N SER A 69 6.97 -10.93 -8.08
CA SER A 69 7.21 -12.36 -8.30
C SER A 69 6.08 -12.99 -9.13
N GLU A 70 6.41 -14.03 -9.91
CA GLU A 70 5.42 -14.83 -10.61
C GLU A 70 4.41 -15.46 -9.63
N THR A 71 4.88 -15.84 -8.45
CA THR A 71 4.02 -16.42 -7.40
C THR A 71 2.95 -15.42 -6.95
N LEU A 72 3.29 -14.13 -6.80
CA LEU A 72 2.32 -13.09 -6.46
C LEU A 72 1.32 -12.89 -7.61
N ALA A 73 1.81 -12.79 -8.84
CA ALA A 73 1.00 -12.58 -10.04
C ALA A 73 -0.04 -13.70 -10.28
N HIS A 74 0.24 -14.92 -9.82
CA HIS A 74 -0.65 -16.06 -9.98
C HIS A 74 -1.49 -16.38 -8.73
N ASN A 75 -1.31 -15.66 -7.62
CA ASN A 75 -2.01 -15.90 -6.36
C ASN A 75 -3.15 -14.89 -6.15
N THR A 76 -4.12 -14.89 -7.05
CA THR A 76 -5.27 -13.98 -6.99
C THR A 76 -6.17 -14.21 -5.78
N ASP A 77 -6.18 -15.42 -5.22
CA ASP A 77 -7.00 -15.80 -4.06
C ASP A 77 -6.45 -15.22 -2.73
N LEU A 78 -5.23 -14.70 -2.75
CA LEU A 78 -4.63 -14.03 -1.59
C LEU A 78 -5.42 -12.78 -1.18
N PHE A 79 -6.09 -12.13 -2.13
CA PHE A 79 -6.68 -10.81 -1.92
C PHE A 79 -8.21 -10.88 -1.72
N ALA A 80 -8.73 -10.07 -0.80
CA ALA A 80 -10.17 -9.83 -0.68
C ALA A 80 -10.72 -9.21 -1.98
N ALA A 81 -12.04 -9.33 -2.20
CA ALA A 81 -12.68 -8.83 -3.43
C ALA A 81 -12.49 -7.33 -3.65
N ASP A 82 -12.45 -6.57 -2.57
CA ASP A 82 -12.31 -5.10 -2.51
C ASP A 82 -10.86 -4.61 -2.34
N THR A 83 -9.86 -5.52 -2.39
CA THR A 83 -8.46 -5.13 -2.39
C THR A 83 -8.08 -4.46 -3.71
N CYS A 84 -7.57 -3.23 -3.63
CA CYS A 84 -7.06 -2.46 -4.76
C CYS A 84 -5.54 -2.55 -4.83
N LEU A 85 -4.99 -2.64 -6.05
CA LEU A 85 -3.55 -2.65 -6.30
C LEU A 85 -3.12 -1.33 -6.94
N LEU A 86 -2.13 -0.69 -6.35
CA LEU A 86 -1.60 0.62 -6.73
C LEU A 86 -0.18 0.47 -7.28
N VAL A 87 0.24 1.40 -8.11
CA VAL A 87 1.60 1.42 -8.66
C VAL A 87 2.56 2.07 -7.65
N HIS A 88 3.56 1.33 -7.16
CA HIS A 88 4.63 1.84 -6.30
C HIS A 88 5.94 2.02 -7.09
N GLY A 89 5.97 3.04 -7.94
CA GLY A 89 7.05 3.21 -8.90
C GLY A 89 7.05 2.14 -10.01
N LEU A 90 8.17 1.97 -10.70
CA LEU A 90 8.41 0.86 -11.61
C LEU A 90 9.23 -0.24 -10.93
N ASP A 91 10.43 0.10 -10.43
CA ASP A 91 11.42 -0.80 -9.85
C ASP A 91 11.92 -0.35 -8.47
N HIS A 92 11.40 0.74 -7.95
CA HIS A 92 11.69 1.36 -6.66
C HIS A 92 13.19 1.62 -6.43
N ARG A 93 13.92 1.91 -7.51
CA ARG A 93 15.35 2.24 -7.42
C ARG A 93 15.55 3.71 -7.15
N ASN A 94 16.46 4.01 -6.21
CA ASN A 94 16.87 5.39 -6.00
C ASN A 94 17.62 5.94 -7.23
N ARG A 95 17.11 7.03 -7.80
CA ARG A 95 17.69 7.77 -8.92
C ARG A 95 18.04 9.20 -8.55
N ALA A 96 17.89 9.56 -7.26
CA ALA A 96 18.29 10.86 -6.73
C ALA A 96 19.82 10.98 -6.62
N LEU A 97 20.33 12.20 -6.65
CA LEU A 97 21.73 12.48 -6.39
C LEU A 97 22.12 12.14 -4.94
N ALA A 98 23.43 12.06 -4.67
CA ALA A 98 23.93 11.56 -3.38
C ALA A 98 23.53 12.42 -2.18
N ASP A 99 23.26 13.70 -2.39
CA ASP A 99 22.89 14.70 -1.39
C ASP A 99 21.37 14.97 -1.33
N GLU A 100 20.58 14.27 -2.17
CA GLU A 100 19.13 14.43 -2.24
C GLU A 100 18.40 13.33 -1.46
N LYS A 101 17.14 13.58 -1.12
CA LYS A 101 16.25 12.55 -0.59
C LYS A 101 16.08 11.46 -1.66
N LYS A 102 16.22 10.20 -1.23
CA LYS A 102 16.00 9.05 -2.13
C LYS A 102 14.64 9.13 -2.82
N ALA A 103 14.66 8.98 -4.13
CA ALA A 103 13.44 8.97 -4.96
C ALA A 103 13.69 8.22 -6.26
N GLU A 104 12.66 7.57 -6.78
CA GLU A 104 12.68 6.97 -8.12
C GLU A 104 12.42 8.02 -9.19
N PHE A 105 11.46 8.91 -8.94
CA PHE A 105 11.09 10.02 -9.81
C PHE A 105 11.71 11.31 -9.30
N THR A 106 12.72 11.83 -10.02
CA THR A 106 13.48 13.01 -9.62
C THR A 106 13.34 14.13 -10.65
N SER A 107 13.56 15.36 -10.24
CA SER A 107 13.50 16.52 -11.13
C SER A 107 14.60 16.53 -12.22
N GLN A 108 15.66 15.75 -12.04
CA GLN A 108 16.75 15.60 -13.01
C GLN A 108 16.44 14.59 -14.13
N ARG A 109 15.45 13.75 -13.94
CA ARG A 109 15.04 12.78 -14.98
C ARG A 109 14.17 13.45 -16.04
N PRO A 110 14.36 13.13 -17.33
CA PRO A 110 13.43 13.55 -18.36
C PRO A 110 12.00 13.09 -18.08
N LEU A 111 11.04 13.99 -18.23
CA LEU A 111 9.63 13.66 -18.00
C LEU A 111 9.15 12.49 -18.89
N ALA A 112 9.65 12.42 -20.14
CA ALA A 112 9.33 11.34 -21.05
C ALA A 112 9.72 9.96 -20.51
N ASP A 113 10.91 9.85 -19.90
CA ASP A 113 11.41 8.60 -19.33
C ASP A 113 10.58 8.19 -18.10
N MET A 114 10.26 9.15 -17.23
CA MET A 114 9.41 8.90 -16.06
C MET A 114 7.99 8.49 -16.48
N THR A 115 7.45 9.12 -17.53
CA THR A 115 6.14 8.74 -18.07
C THR A 115 6.18 7.34 -18.67
N ALA A 116 7.23 6.99 -19.41
CA ALA A 116 7.40 5.64 -19.97
C ALA A 116 7.49 4.57 -18.86
N ASP A 117 8.22 4.85 -17.78
CA ASP A 117 8.30 3.98 -16.63
C ASP A 117 6.91 3.75 -15.96
N LEU A 118 6.13 4.80 -15.77
CA LEU A 118 4.78 4.69 -15.20
C LEU A 118 3.81 3.94 -16.11
N VAL A 119 3.84 4.18 -17.41
CA VAL A 119 3.02 3.44 -18.37
C VAL A 119 3.40 1.95 -18.36
N ARG A 120 4.68 1.63 -18.31
CA ARG A 120 5.17 0.25 -18.19
C ARG A 120 4.75 -0.38 -16.87
N ALA A 121 4.89 0.32 -15.75
CA ALA A 121 4.51 -0.14 -14.43
C ALA A 121 3.02 -0.51 -14.37
N LEU A 122 2.15 0.39 -14.86
CA LEU A 122 0.72 0.15 -14.92
C LEU A 122 0.37 -1.02 -15.85
N ALA A 123 1.05 -1.15 -16.98
CA ALA A 123 0.84 -2.28 -17.90
C ALA A 123 1.20 -3.62 -17.25
N LEU A 124 2.33 -3.70 -16.52
CA LEU A 124 2.73 -4.90 -15.80
C LEU A 124 1.70 -5.28 -14.73
N LEU A 125 1.23 -4.31 -13.96
CA LEU A 125 0.24 -4.53 -12.92
C LEU A 125 -1.12 -4.96 -13.49
N ASN A 126 -1.59 -4.30 -14.55
CA ASN A 126 -2.84 -4.65 -15.24
C ASN A 126 -2.78 -6.05 -15.88
N ASN A 127 -1.63 -6.45 -16.43
CA ASN A 127 -1.49 -7.78 -17.01
C ASN A 127 -1.58 -8.88 -15.94
N ALA A 128 -1.07 -8.63 -14.75
CA ALA A 128 -1.16 -9.58 -13.64
C ALA A 128 -2.53 -9.55 -12.94
N PHE A 129 -3.14 -8.37 -12.82
CA PHE A 129 -4.36 -8.13 -12.03
C PHE A 129 -5.33 -7.18 -12.75
N PRO A 130 -5.95 -7.61 -13.86
CA PRO A 130 -6.72 -6.72 -14.74
C PRO A 130 -7.91 -6.04 -14.04
N ASP A 131 -8.52 -6.71 -13.06
CA ASP A 131 -9.73 -6.22 -12.39
C ASP A 131 -9.45 -5.46 -11.07
N ARG A 132 -8.16 -5.34 -10.68
CA ARG A 132 -7.77 -4.79 -9.37
C ARG A 132 -6.78 -3.64 -9.45
N ALA A 133 -6.06 -3.51 -10.56
CA ALA A 133 -5.07 -2.48 -10.74
C ALA A 133 -5.73 -1.12 -10.96
N LEU A 134 -5.34 -0.14 -10.15
CA LEU A 134 -5.78 1.25 -10.29
C LEU A 134 -4.64 2.12 -10.84
N PRO A 135 -4.93 3.11 -11.72
CA PRO A 135 -3.94 4.05 -12.24
C PRO A 135 -3.58 5.12 -11.19
N VAL A 136 -3.16 4.67 -10.02
CA VAL A 136 -2.76 5.50 -8.89
C VAL A 136 -1.30 5.24 -8.58
N LEU A 137 -0.48 6.30 -8.61
CA LEU A 137 0.93 6.26 -8.22
C LEU A 137 1.06 6.55 -6.73
N VAL A 138 1.77 5.68 -6.06
CA VAL A 138 2.32 5.89 -4.72
C VAL A 138 3.83 6.08 -4.89
N PRO A 139 4.37 7.30 -4.70
CA PRO A 139 5.78 7.61 -4.91
C PRO A 139 6.66 7.15 -3.77
#